data_7f240b089f1d0701cabd3d6a0074ae7a
#
_entry.id   7f240b089f1d0701cabd3d6a0074ae7a
#
_cell.length_a   1.000
_cell.length_b   1.000
_cell.length_c   1.000
_cell.angle_alpha   90.00
_cell.angle_beta   90.00
_cell.angle_gamma   90.00
#
_symmetry.space_group_name_H-M   'P 1'
#
loop_
_entity.id
_entity.type
_entity.pdbx_description
1 polymer ?
#
loop_
_entity_poly.entity_id
_entity_poly.type
_entity_poly.pdbx_seq_one_letter_code
_entity_poly.pdbx_strand_id
1 'polypeptide(L)'
;MGKRHYTNRDALVERYGRIYQLPWHWANAGIRSCLWLVDYHGHERVRLADGALDVQSTPVFSLATLRRAASELRPKSRESGPRTIIASGDCYIGLLAYRLAQHVGATFVFDVYDKYDEFAGYRRIGRFDPFRFLRERSDARLFASRALMRDLGDPQSDLLVPNGVDTARFRPLDMRDCRRAVDLPEDALLVGYFGGMEPDRGVEDLIIAVRRLRDAGSHIELLLGGKPPAGLDLGGAGIRFIGNVPFARMPEMLASCNLLAVPYRRSVFMDAGASNKIAEAIACGRPIVATRTPNLMANFPEQAACLGDLLAEPGDPADLERAIRAQLAERRLVDLPEGMAWADISAALARQLRLAAS
;
A
#
# COMPACT_ATOMS: atom_id res chain seq x y z
N MET A 1 -13.86 1.55 8.85
CA MET A 1 -14.36 2.39 7.72
C MET A 1 -13.18 2.80 6.86
N GLY A 2 -13.33 2.78 5.54
CA GLY A 2 -12.20 3.07 4.64
C GLY A 2 -12.62 3.70 3.33
N LYS A 3 -11.62 4.17 2.56
CA LYS A 3 -11.80 4.71 1.22
C LYS A 3 -11.88 3.56 0.22
N ARG A 4 -12.91 3.55 -0.66
CA ARG A 4 -13.08 2.47 -1.64
C ARG A 4 -11.96 2.51 -2.71
N HIS A 5 -11.72 3.68 -3.29
CA HIS A 5 -10.69 3.85 -4.31
C HIS A 5 -9.46 4.54 -3.70
N TYR A 6 -8.35 3.82 -3.59
CA TYR A 6 -7.06 4.36 -3.15
C TYR A 6 -5.92 3.67 -3.91
N THR A 7 -4.81 4.35 -4.07
CA THR A 7 -3.64 3.87 -4.84
C THR A 7 -4.00 3.39 -6.26
N ASN A 8 -4.99 4.05 -6.91
CA ASN A 8 -5.52 3.70 -8.24
C ASN A 8 -6.18 2.30 -8.32
N ARG A 9 -6.68 1.77 -7.19
CA ARG A 9 -7.33 0.46 -7.08
C ARG A 9 -8.69 0.57 -6.41
N ASP A 10 -9.61 -0.32 -6.77
CA ASP A 10 -10.88 -0.49 -6.07
C ASP A 10 -10.75 -1.57 -4.99
N ALA A 11 -10.74 -1.15 -3.72
CA ALA A 11 -10.60 -2.05 -2.58
C ALA A 11 -11.73 -3.10 -2.51
N LEU A 12 -12.93 -2.75 -2.99
CA LEU A 12 -14.08 -3.68 -3.00
C LEU A 12 -13.88 -4.82 -4.01
N VAL A 13 -13.38 -4.50 -5.20
CA VAL A 13 -13.23 -5.47 -6.30
C VAL A 13 -11.94 -6.27 -6.15
N GLU A 14 -10.84 -5.59 -5.84
CA GLU A 14 -9.50 -6.19 -5.81
C GLU A 14 -9.13 -6.78 -4.44
N ARG A 15 -9.93 -6.53 -3.40
CA ARG A 15 -9.66 -6.97 -2.01
C ARG A 15 -8.28 -6.55 -1.53
N TYR A 16 -7.89 -5.34 -1.92
CA TYR A 16 -6.53 -4.84 -1.82
C TYR A 16 -6.24 -4.08 -0.54
N GLY A 17 -5.03 -4.29 -0.01
CA GLY A 17 -4.36 -3.47 0.98
C GLY A 17 -5.00 -3.46 2.37
N ARG A 18 -4.43 -2.68 3.29
CA ARG A 18 -4.77 -2.68 4.72
C ARG A 18 -6.24 -2.44 5.02
N ILE A 19 -6.90 -1.59 4.23
CA ILE A 19 -8.32 -1.25 4.44
C ILE A 19 -9.22 -2.49 4.32
N TYR A 20 -8.86 -3.42 3.43
CA TYR A 20 -9.61 -4.65 3.21
C TYR A 20 -9.04 -5.83 4.01
N GLN A 21 -7.72 -5.99 4.00
CA GLN A 21 -7.06 -7.17 4.56
C GLN A 21 -7.21 -7.27 6.09
N LEU A 22 -7.06 -6.16 6.81
CA LEU A 22 -7.18 -6.19 8.27
C LEU A 22 -8.57 -6.71 8.72
N PRO A 23 -9.71 -6.11 8.33
CA PRO A 23 -11.00 -6.60 8.76
C PRO A 23 -11.36 -7.98 8.17
N TRP A 24 -10.82 -8.35 6.99
CA TRP A 24 -11.02 -9.67 6.43
C TRP A 24 -10.39 -10.77 7.29
N HIS A 25 -9.15 -10.57 7.71
CA HIS A 25 -8.47 -11.51 8.61
C HIS A 25 -9.14 -11.59 9.99
N TRP A 26 -9.58 -10.46 10.54
CA TRP A 26 -10.31 -10.46 11.81
C TRP A 26 -11.62 -11.24 11.72
N ALA A 27 -12.39 -11.01 10.67
CA ALA A 27 -13.66 -11.73 10.48
C ALA A 27 -13.43 -13.25 10.39
N ASN A 28 -12.43 -13.68 9.60
CA ASN A 28 -12.12 -15.09 9.45
C ASN A 28 -11.45 -15.70 10.69
N ALA A 29 -10.93 -14.88 11.61
CA ALA A 29 -10.46 -15.30 12.94
C ALA A 29 -11.57 -15.29 14.01
N GLY A 30 -12.85 -15.11 13.63
CA GLY A 30 -13.99 -15.11 14.54
C GLY A 30 -14.26 -13.76 15.23
N ILE A 31 -13.54 -12.70 14.88
CA ILE A 31 -13.83 -11.35 15.38
C ILE A 31 -14.89 -10.73 14.47
N ARG A 32 -16.08 -10.49 15.01
CA ARG A 32 -17.19 -9.92 14.25
C ARG A 32 -16.80 -8.55 13.64
N SER A 33 -16.70 -8.51 12.34
CA SER A 33 -16.17 -7.37 11.60
C SER A 33 -17.12 -6.94 10.47
N CYS A 34 -17.20 -5.63 10.25
CA CYS A 34 -17.89 -5.03 9.13
C CYS A 34 -16.99 -4.00 8.47
N LEU A 35 -16.82 -4.09 7.16
CA LEU A 35 -16.08 -3.11 6.37
C LEU A 35 -17.06 -2.16 5.67
N TRP A 36 -17.00 -0.88 6.05
CA TRP A 36 -17.72 0.16 5.33
C TRP A 36 -16.76 0.96 4.47
N LEU A 37 -16.91 0.84 3.15
CA LEU A 37 -16.15 1.57 2.14
C LEU A 37 -16.92 2.82 1.69
N VAL A 38 -16.29 3.97 1.84
CA VAL A 38 -16.82 5.26 1.35
C VAL A 38 -16.37 5.47 -0.08
N ASP A 39 -17.31 5.66 -0.99
CA ASP A 39 -17.08 5.82 -2.41
C ASP A 39 -17.22 7.28 -2.84
N TYR A 40 -16.13 7.86 -3.33
CA TYR A 40 -16.07 9.23 -3.87
C TYR A 40 -16.38 9.30 -5.37
N HIS A 41 -16.51 8.16 -6.06
CA HIS A 41 -16.80 8.11 -7.51
C HIS A 41 -18.29 8.03 -7.83
N GLY A 42 -19.14 7.88 -6.80
CA GLY A 42 -20.59 7.93 -6.96
C GLY A 42 -21.21 6.65 -7.51
N HIS A 43 -20.52 5.49 -7.39
CA HIS A 43 -21.12 4.22 -7.76
C HIS A 43 -22.33 3.87 -6.89
N GLU A 44 -23.15 2.96 -7.35
CA GLU A 44 -24.29 2.47 -6.57
C GLU A 44 -23.85 1.84 -5.25
N ARG A 45 -24.77 1.89 -4.29
CA ARG A 45 -24.56 1.22 -3.01
C ARG A 45 -24.47 -0.28 -3.22
N VAL A 46 -23.43 -0.88 -2.66
CA VAL A 46 -23.20 -2.33 -2.69
C VAL A 46 -23.18 -2.86 -1.26
N ARG A 47 -23.76 -4.04 -1.06
CA ARG A 47 -23.59 -4.84 0.15
C ARG A 47 -23.35 -6.29 -0.23
N LEU A 48 -22.31 -6.89 0.33
CA LEU A 48 -21.95 -8.27 0.10
C LEU A 48 -21.30 -8.88 1.34
N ALA A 49 -21.26 -10.19 1.41
CA ALA A 49 -20.46 -10.94 2.38
C ALA A 49 -19.24 -11.54 1.64
N ASP A 50 -18.07 -11.43 2.26
CA ASP A 50 -16.83 -12.06 1.80
C ASP A 50 -16.28 -12.97 2.92
N GLY A 51 -16.60 -14.26 2.85
CA GLY A 51 -16.41 -15.16 3.98
C GLY A 51 -17.25 -14.69 5.18
N ALA A 52 -16.61 -14.49 6.31
CA ALA A 52 -17.26 -13.97 7.53
C ALA A 52 -17.32 -12.43 7.58
N LEU A 53 -16.74 -11.71 6.61
CA LEU A 53 -16.71 -10.26 6.58
C LEU A 53 -17.96 -9.69 5.89
N ASP A 54 -18.73 -8.87 6.61
CA ASP A 54 -19.76 -8.01 6.02
C ASP A 54 -19.10 -6.80 5.36
N VAL A 55 -19.33 -6.59 4.04
CA VAL A 55 -18.80 -5.44 3.30
C VAL A 55 -19.93 -4.61 2.76
N GLN A 56 -19.86 -3.30 2.97
CA GLN A 56 -20.74 -2.34 2.31
C GLN A 56 -19.95 -1.20 1.67
N SER A 57 -20.36 -0.77 0.49
CA SER A 57 -19.86 0.43 -0.19
C SER A 57 -20.99 1.45 -0.34
N THR A 58 -20.70 2.71 -0.02
CA THR A 58 -21.71 3.77 -0.01
C THR A 58 -21.15 5.03 -0.66
N PRO A 59 -21.87 5.64 -1.65
CA PRO A 59 -21.46 6.89 -2.24
C PRO A 59 -21.54 8.05 -1.22
N VAL A 60 -20.53 8.92 -1.24
CA VAL A 60 -20.44 10.06 -0.29
C VAL A 60 -21.46 11.15 -0.54
N PHE A 61 -21.97 11.28 -1.77
CA PHE A 61 -22.82 12.40 -2.19
C PHE A 61 -24.28 12.31 -1.74
N SER A 62 -24.67 11.26 -1.01
CA SER A 62 -26.04 11.11 -0.51
C SER A 62 -26.05 11.04 1.02
N LEU A 63 -26.42 12.15 1.67
CA LEU A 63 -26.61 12.20 3.14
C LEU A 63 -27.66 11.19 3.63
N ALA A 64 -28.73 10.96 2.85
CA ALA A 64 -29.74 9.97 3.18
C ALA A 64 -29.15 8.55 3.18
N THR A 65 -28.33 8.23 2.17
CA THR A 65 -27.65 6.94 2.05
C THR A 65 -26.62 6.75 3.17
N LEU A 66 -25.86 7.78 3.51
CA LEU A 66 -24.90 7.75 4.63
C LEU A 66 -25.62 7.55 5.98
N ARG A 67 -26.74 8.26 6.23
CA ARG A 67 -27.57 8.08 7.43
C ARG A 67 -28.15 6.67 7.52
N ARG A 68 -28.65 6.14 6.41
CA ARG A 68 -29.16 4.77 6.34
C ARG A 68 -28.05 3.75 6.62
N ALA A 69 -26.89 3.87 5.96
CA ALA A 69 -25.75 3.01 6.21
C ALA A 69 -25.30 3.06 7.68
N ALA A 70 -25.23 4.25 8.28
CA ALA A 70 -24.92 4.43 9.70
C ALA A 70 -25.97 3.78 10.61
N SER A 71 -27.27 3.86 10.25
CA SER A 71 -28.35 3.25 11.03
C SER A 71 -28.30 1.71 11.02
N GLU A 72 -27.82 1.12 9.94
CA GLU A 72 -27.65 -0.33 9.80
C GLU A 72 -26.46 -0.88 10.62
N LEU A 73 -25.50 -0.02 10.94
CA LEU A 73 -24.39 -0.35 11.86
C LEU A 73 -24.80 -0.22 13.34
N ARG A 74 -26.03 0.31 13.62
CA ARG A 74 -26.53 0.35 15.00
C ARG A 74 -26.75 -1.08 15.51
N PRO A 75 -26.41 -1.36 16.77
CA PRO A 75 -26.68 -2.65 17.36
C PRO A 75 -28.17 -2.95 17.34
N LYS A 76 -28.53 -4.13 16.94
CA LYS A 76 -29.82 -4.70 17.26
C LYS A 76 -29.80 -4.99 18.76
N SER A 77 -30.60 -4.33 19.50
CA SER A 77 -30.84 -4.11 20.93
C SER A 77 -30.32 -5.07 22.02
N ARG A 78 -29.45 -6.03 21.80
CA ARG A 78 -28.92 -6.97 22.82
C ARG A 78 -27.44 -7.35 22.67
N GLU A 79 -26.70 -6.67 21.83
CA GLU A 79 -25.28 -6.98 21.64
C GLU A 79 -24.44 -6.12 22.59
N SER A 80 -24.17 -6.65 23.78
CA SER A 80 -23.37 -6.03 24.83
C SER A 80 -21.89 -6.47 24.71
N GLY A 81 -21.11 -5.75 23.93
CA GLY A 81 -19.66 -5.95 23.86
C GLY A 81 -18.95 -4.66 23.48
N PRO A 82 -17.64 -4.54 23.79
CA PRO A 82 -16.86 -3.39 23.38
C PRO A 82 -16.86 -3.29 21.85
N ARG A 83 -17.01 -2.07 21.34
CA ARG A 83 -17.03 -1.78 19.91
C ARG A 83 -15.87 -0.89 19.56
N THR A 84 -15.24 -1.18 18.44
CA THR A 84 -14.15 -0.36 17.91
C THR A 84 -14.49 0.07 16.49
N ILE A 85 -14.36 1.35 16.22
CA ILE A 85 -14.48 1.91 14.86
C ILE A 85 -13.11 2.40 14.44
N ILE A 86 -12.54 1.74 13.43
CA ILE A 86 -11.25 2.10 12.83
C ILE A 86 -11.51 2.87 11.55
N ALA A 87 -10.89 4.04 11.40
CA ALA A 87 -11.00 4.86 10.19
C ALA A 87 -9.69 4.92 9.43
N SER A 88 -9.72 4.49 8.16
CA SER A 88 -8.61 4.53 7.21
C SER A 88 -9.01 5.22 5.92
N GLY A 89 -8.13 5.97 5.29
CA GLY A 89 -8.36 6.49 3.94
C GLY A 89 -8.15 7.97 3.77
N ASP A 90 -8.79 8.79 4.59
CA ASP A 90 -8.56 10.25 4.67
C ASP A 90 -9.24 10.86 5.90
N CYS A 91 -9.04 12.17 6.09
CA CYS A 91 -9.60 12.89 7.23
C CYS A 91 -11.12 13.01 7.20
N TYR A 92 -11.77 13.04 6.03
CA TYR A 92 -13.22 13.19 5.95
C TYR A 92 -13.93 11.90 6.35
N ILE A 93 -13.38 10.76 5.96
CA ILE A 93 -13.80 9.43 6.46
C ILE A 93 -13.54 9.35 7.97
N GLY A 94 -12.39 9.87 8.43
CA GLY A 94 -12.06 9.95 9.85
C GLY A 94 -13.09 10.74 10.65
N LEU A 95 -13.52 11.93 10.17
CA LEU A 95 -14.57 12.74 10.82
C LEU A 95 -15.91 12.03 10.87
N LEU A 96 -16.29 11.34 9.80
CA LEU A 96 -17.53 10.56 9.76
C LEU A 96 -17.48 9.41 10.77
N ALA A 97 -16.37 8.67 10.81
CA ALA A 97 -16.15 7.56 11.73
C ALA A 97 -16.10 8.03 13.19
N TYR A 98 -15.44 9.15 13.47
CA TYR A 98 -15.41 9.76 14.80
C TYR A 98 -16.84 10.11 15.29
N ARG A 99 -17.64 10.79 14.45
CA ARG A 99 -19.02 11.10 14.78
C ARG A 99 -19.85 9.86 15.04
N LEU A 100 -19.65 8.82 14.24
CA LEU A 100 -20.33 7.54 14.43
C LEU A 100 -19.90 6.87 15.75
N ALA A 101 -18.61 6.84 16.05
CA ALA A 101 -18.08 6.28 17.30
C ALA A 101 -18.67 6.97 18.53
N GLN A 102 -18.70 8.31 18.54
CA GLN A 102 -19.34 9.09 19.62
C GLN A 102 -20.83 8.76 19.75
N HIS A 103 -21.53 8.59 18.62
CA HIS A 103 -22.98 8.32 18.66
C HIS A 103 -23.33 6.93 19.20
N VAL A 104 -22.49 5.92 18.95
CA VAL A 104 -22.74 4.53 19.38
C VAL A 104 -21.92 4.10 20.62
N GLY A 105 -21.15 5.01 21.22
CA GLY A 105 -20.30 4.73 22.37
C GLY A 105 -19.17 3.75 22.06
N ALA A 106 -18.57 3.83 20.86
CA ALA A 106 -17.47 2.95 20.44
C ALA A 106 -16.11 3.60 20.64
N THR A 107 -15.09 2.80 20.85
CA THR A 107 -13.68 3.24 20.79
C THR A 107 -13.35 3.69 19.36
N PHE A 108 -12.78 4.88 19.22
CA PHE A 108 -12.38 5.43 17.93
C PHE A 108 -10.89 5.28 17.69
N VAL A 109 -10.51 4.54 16.64
CA VAL A 109 -9.12 4.34 16.22
C VAL A 109 -8.88 5.04 14.90
N PHE A 110 -7.86 5.91 14.85
CA PHE A 110 -7.50 6.62 13.63
C PHE A 110 -6.27 5.99 12.99
N ASP A 111 -6.45 5.43 11.80
CA ASP A 111 -5.39 4.75 11.04
C ASP A 111 -4.71 5.75 10.10
N VAL A 112 -3.52 6.21 10.52
CA VAL A 112 -2.66 7.14 9.77
C VAL A 112 -1.73 6.32 8.90
N TYR A 113 -2.24 5.80 7.79
CA TYR A 113 -1.41 5.02 6.88
C TYR A 113 -0.64 5.88 5.88
N ASP A 114 -0.96 7.15 5.79
CA ASP A 114 -0.31 8.11 4.93
C ASP A 114 -0.36 9.53 5.51
N LYS A 115 0.38 10.45 4.95
CA LYS A 115 0.39 11.86 5.34
C LYS A 115 -0.83 12.57 4.74
N TYR A 116 -1.99 12.45 5.40
CA TYR A 116 -3.29 12.89 4.87
C TYR A 116 -3.40 14.39 4.61
N ASP A 117 -2.63 15.20 5.32
CA ASP A 117 -2.55 16.66 5.11
C ASP A 117 -1.83 17.07 3.82
N GLU A 118 -1.11 16.13 3.18
CA GLU A 118 -0.49 16.31 1.85
C GLU A 118 -1.39 15.84 0.69
N PHE A 119 -2.55 15.25 0.97
CA PHE A 119 -3.46 14.82 -0.10
C PHE A 119 -4.06 16.04 -0.82
N ALA A 120 -4.10 15.99 -2.16
CA ALA A 120 -4.62 17.09 -3.00
C ALA A 120 -6.03 17.56 -2.62
N GLY A 121 -6.86 16.69 -2.05
CA GLY A 121 -8.21 16.98 -1.55
C GLY A 121 -8.27 17.50 -0.13
N TYR A 122 -7.15 17.54 0.61
CA TYR A 122 -7.15 18.02 1.99
C TYR A 122 -7.40 19.54 2.06
N ARG A 123 -8.24 19.96 3.00
CA ARG A 123 -8.54 21.39 3.25
C ARG A 123 -8.71 21.62 4.75
N ARG A 124 -8.06 22.65 5.26
CA ARG A 124 -8.40 23.26 6.54
C ARG A 124 -9.65 24.13 6.35
N ILE A 125 -10.54 24.13 7.33
CA ILE A 125 -11.77 24.93 7.32
C ILE A 125 -11.59 26.06 8.33
N GLY A 126 -11.14 27.21 7.87
CA GLY A 126 -10.72 28.31 8.75
C GLY A 126 -9.57 27.86 9.67
N ARG A 127 -9.81 27.91 10.99
CA ARG A 127 -8.85 27.44 12.01
C ARG A 127 -8.96 25.95 12.31
N PHE A 128 -9.95 25.27 11.76
CA PHE A 128 -10.17 23.84 12.00
C PHE A 128 -9.27 23.01 11.06
N ASP A 129 -8.40 22.21 11.66
CA ASP A 129 -7.51 21.27 11.00
C ASP A 129 -8.02 19.84 11.27
N PRO A 130 -8.68 19.21 10.27
CA PRO A 130 -9.26 17.87 10.44
C PRO A 130 -8.26 16.81 10.84
N PHE A 131 -7.05 16.85 10.29
CA PHE A 131 -6.02 15.86 10.56
C PHE A 131 -5.51 15.96 12.00
N ARG A 132 -5.21 17.18 12.44
CA ARG A 132 -4.81 17.45 13.82
C ARG A 132 -5.93 17.05 14.79
N PHE A 133 -7.17 17.47 14.52
CA PHE A 133 -8.33 17.16 15.36
C PHE A 133 -8.50 15.65 15.58
N LEU A 134 -8.41 14.86 14.50
CA LEU A 134 -8.58 13.41 14.57
C LEU A 134 -7.45 12.74 15.36
N ARG A 135 -6.21 13.20 15.20
CA ARG A 135 -5.07 12.69 15.98
C ARG A 135 -5.20 13.00 17.47
N GLU A 136 -5.75 14.18 17.81
CA GLU A 136 -5.93 14.58 19.21
C GLU A 136 -7.18 13.94 19.87
N ARG A 137 -8.15 13.47 19.08
CA ARG A 137 -9.44 12.95 19.56
C ARG A 137 -9.63 11.45 19.41
N SER A 138 -8.69 10.75 18.79
CA SER A 138 -8.73 9.30 18.73
C SER A 138 -8.28 8.67 20.04
N ASP A 139 -8.94 7.57 20.41
CA ASP A 139 -8.57 6.76 21.58
C ASP A 139 -7.28 5.97 21.36
N ALA A 140 -6.99 5.63 20.10
CA ALA A 140 -5.73 5.05 19.66
C ALA A 140 -5.41 5.47 18.22
N ARG A 141 -4.12 5.51 17.87
CA ARG A 141 -3.64 5.82 16.53
C ARG A 141 -2.78 4.68 15.99
N LEU A 142 -2.96 4.38 14.71
CA LEU A 142 -2.15 3.41 13.99
C LEU A 142 -1.29 4.17 12.98
N PHE A 143 -0.04 3.82 12.87
CA PHE A 143 0.89 4.42 11.89
C PHE A 143 1.44 3.33 10.97
N ALA A 144 1.36 3.56 9.65
CA ALA A 144 1.82 2.58 8.68
C ALA A 144 3.34 2.57 8.50
N SER A 145 4.03 3.63 8.87
CA SER A 145 5.47 3.76 8.73
C SER A 145 6.14 4.28 9.98
N ARG A 146 7.40 3.93 10.16
CA ARG A 146 8.24 4.46 11.24
C ARG A 146 8.44 5.96 11.11
N ALA A 147 8.48 6.50 9.89
CA ALA A 147 8.61 7.93 9.64
C ALA A 147 7.36 8.69 10.11
N LEU A 148 6.16 8.24 9.72
CA LEU A 148 4.91 8.83 10.20
C LEU A 148 4.79 8.77 11.74
N MET A 149 5.15 7.62 12.33
CA MET A 149 5.09 7.45 13.78
C MET A 149 6.07 8.37 14.50
N ARG A 150 7.30 8.52 13.99
CA ARG A 150 8.30 9.45 14.56
C ARG A 150 7.84 10.91 14.48
N ASP A 151 7.26 11.32 13.33
CA ASP A 151 6.95 12.71 13.06
C ASP A 151 5.60 13.16 13.65
N LEU A 152 4.64 12.24 13.83
CA LEU A 152 3.26 12.56 14.17
C LEU A 152 2.72 11.77 15.37
N GLY A 153 3.39 10.72 15.78
CA GLY A 153 2.94 9.81 16.83
C GLY A 153 3.66 9.98 18.15
N ASP A 154 3.23 9.18 19.10
CA ASP A 154 3.85 8.97 20.39
C ASP A 154 4.17 7.46 20.55
N PRO A 155 5.44 7.05 20.57
CA PRO A 155 5.83 5.65 20.68
C PRO A 155 5.30 4.93 21.94
N GLN A 156 4.87 5.66 22.96
CA GLN A 156 4.35 5.09 24.21
C GLN A 156 2.86 4.74 24.11
N SER A 157 2.11 5.42 23.28
CA SER A 157 0.64 5.28 23.18
C SER A 157 0.13 4.85 21.81
N ASP A 158 0.95 4.97 20.76
CA ASP A 158 0.57 4.71 19.38
C ASP A 158 1.11 3.37 18.88
N LEU A 159 0.46 2.81 17.86
CA LEU A 159 0.80 1.50 17.32
C LEU A 159 1.42 1.61 15.93
N LEU A 160 2.59 1.02 15.75
CA LEU A 160 3.17 0.83 14.42
C LEU A 160 2.52 -0.40 13.76
N VAL A 161 1.81 -0.17 12.68
CA VAL A 161 1.10 -1.22 11.93
C VAL A 161 1.54 -1.11 10.47
N PRO A 162 2.61 -1.79 10.07
CA PRO A 162 3.14 -1.71 8.70
C PRO A 162 2.12 -2.21 7.67
N ASN A 163 2.33 -1.85 6.41
CA ASN A 163 1.61 -2.47 5.33
C ASN A 163 2.13 -3.89 5.11
N GLY A 164 1.25 -4.86 5.19
CA GLY A 164 1.55 -6.26 5.02
C GLY A 164 1.54 -6.71 3.56
N VAL A 165 1.86 -7.97 3.37
CA VAL A 165 1.79 -8.66 2.09
C VAL A 165 0.93 -9.93 2.20
N ASP A 166 0.21 -10.25 1.14
CA ASP A 166 -0.50 -11.54 1.01
C ASP A 166 0.51 -12.60 0.55
N THR A 167 1.12 -13.29 1.51
CA THR A 167 2.17 -14.29 1.26
C THR A 167 1.65 -15.56 0.58
N ALA A 168 0.36 -15.81 0.58
CA ALA A 168 -0.23 -16.89 -0.21
C ALA A 168 -0.22 -16.56 -1.70
N ARG A 169 -0.35 -15.28 -2.03
CA ARG A 169 -0.39 -14.76 -3.39
C ARG A 169 1.01 -14.32 -3.88
N PHE A 170 1.70 -13.48 -3.11
CA PHE A 170 3.06 -13.01 -3.40
C PHE A 170 4.07 -13.96 -2.79
N ARG A 171 4.61 -14.83 -3.59
CA ARG A 171 5.57 -15.87 -3.22
C ARG A 171 6.49 -16.17 -4.40
N PRO A 172 7.62 -16.82 -4.20
CA PRO A 172 8.46 -17.27 -5.31
C PRO A 172 7.67 -18.16 -6.28
N LEU A 173 7.66 -17.78 -7.55
CA LEU A 173 7.07 -18.52 -8.67
C LEU A 173 8.13 -18.78 -9.73
N ASP A 174 7.93 -19.84 -10.55
CA ASP A 174 8.81 -20.10 -11.68
C ASP A 174 8.72 -18.96 -12.72
N MET A 175 9.88 -18.41 -13.09
CA MET A 175 9.95 -17.26 -13.98
C MET A 175 9.49 -17.59 -15.39
N ARG A 176 9.83 -18.76 -15.91
CA ARG A 176 9.45 -19.15 -17.28
C ARG A 176 7.96 -19.40 -17.40
N ASP A 177 7.38 -20.06 -16.41
CA ASP A 177 5.94 -20.27 -16.34
C ASP A 177 5.19 -18.93 -16.27
N CYS A 178 5.66 -18.00 -15.42
CA CYS A 178 5.09 -16.67 -15.32
C CYS A 178 5.20 -15.89 -16.63
N ARG A 179 6.36 -15.92 -17.31
CA ARG A 179 6.53 -15.26 -18.61
C ARG A 179 5.58 -15.79 -19.67
N ARG A 180 5.42 -17.10 -19.75
CA ARG A 180 4.44 -17.72 -20.66
C ARG A 180 3.01 -17.28 -20.33
N ALA A 181 2.65 -17.24 -19.05
CA ALA A 181 1.32 -16.83 -18.61
C ALA A 181 0.98 -15.36 -18.92
N VAL A 182 2.00 -14.48 -19.02
CA VAL A 182 1.82 -13.05 -19.31
C VAL A 182 2.34 -12.63 -20.69
N ASP A 183 2.65 -13.59 -21.56
CA ASP A 183 3.12 -13.39 -22.94
C ASP A 183 4.40 -12.53 -23.03
N LEU A 184 5.41 -12.88 -22.23
CA LEU A 184 6.72 -12.25 -22.23
C LEU A 184 7.78 -13.21 -22.79
N PRO A 185 8.84 -12.69 -23.46
CA PRO A 185 9.93 -13.53 -23.96
C PRO A 185 10.63 -14.27 -22.83
N GLU A 186 10.88 -15.58 -23.01
CA GLU A 186 11.46 -16.43 -21.96
C GLU A 186 12.89 -16.03 -21.61
N ASP A 187 13.68 -15.57 -22.59
CA ASP A 187 15.12 -15.27 -22.43
C ASP A 187 15.44 -13.78 -22.23
N ALA A 188 14.40 -12.90 -22.18
CA ALA A 188 14.62 -11.46 -21.99
C ALA A 188 15.19 -11.15 -20.60
N LEU A 189 16.14 -10.20 -20.53
CA LEU A 189 16.64 -9.67 -19.26
C LEU A 189 15.77 -8.50 -18.83
N LEU A 190 14.79 -8.77 -17.96
CA LEU A 190 13.73 -7.83 -17.59
C LEU A 190 13.99 -7.16 -16.24
N VAL A 191 14.01 -5.82 -16.24
CA VAL A 191 13.84 -4.99 -15.04
C VAL A 191 12.41 -4.52 -14.98
N GLY A 192 11.68 -4.80 -13.91
CA GLY A 192 10.28 -4.47 -13.78
C GLY A 192 10.00 -3.31 -12.83
N TYR A 193 9.07 -2.43 -13.21
CA TYR A 193 8.45 -1.47 -12.31
C TYR A 193 6.94 -1.48 -12.51
N PHE A 194 6.17 -1.60 -11.41
CA PHE A 194 4.70 -1.66 -11.46
C PHE A 194 4.08 -0.69 -10.46
N GLY A 195 3.23 0.22 -10.95
CA GLY A 195 2.46 1.16 -10.14
C GLY A 195 2.36 2.56 -10.72
N GLY A 196 1.97 3.55 -9.92
CA GLY A 196 1.96 4.96 -10.32
C GLY A 196 3.36 5.42 -10.69
N MET A 197 3.44 6.36 -11.63
CA MET A 197 4.71 6.86 -12.20
C MET A 197 4.82 8.38 -11.98
N GLU A 198 4.21 8.89 -10.91
CA GLU A 198 4.36 10.28 -10.49
C GLU A 198 5.87 10.62 -10.34
N PRO A 199 6.28 11.90 -10.50
CA PRO A 199 7.71 12.27 -10.55
C PRO A 199 8.55 11.76 -9.37
N ASP A 200 7.99 11.72 -8.17
CA ASP A 200 8.66 11.24 -6.97
C ASP A 200 8.81 9.71 -6.90
N ARG A 201 8.19 8.98 -7.84
CA ARG A 201 8.39 7.53 -8.02
C ARG A 201 9.69 7.18 -8.75
N GLY A 202 10.38 8.15 -9.35
CA GLY A 202 11.69 7.98 -9.96
C GLY A 202 11.72 7.13 -11.23
N VAL A 203 10.56 6.92 -11.88
CA VAL A 203 10.50 6.09 -13.11
C VAL A 203 11.28 6.72 -14.26
N GLU A 204 11.34 8.04 -14.33
CA GLU A 204 12.15 8.76 -15.31
C GLU A 204 13.65 8.45 -15.13
N ASP A 205 14.17 8.43 -13.88
CA ASP A 205 15.55 8.06 -13.58
C ASP A 205 15.83 6.61 -13.99
N LEU A 206 14.85 5.72 -13.77
CA LEU A 206 14.95 4.32 -14.17
C LEU A 206 15.01 4.17 -15.71
N ILE A 207 14.21 4.91 -16.44
CA ILE A 207 14.24 4.93 -17.90
C ILE A 207 15.61 5.42 -18.41
N ILE A 208 16.14 6.49 -17.83
CA ILE A 208 17.47 7.03 -18.18
C ILE A 208 18.57 5.99 -17.87
N ALA A 209 18.54 5.36 -16.71
CA ALA A 209 19.51 4.35 -16.32
C ALA A 209 19.50 3.14 -17.27
N VAL A 210 18.31 2.64 -17.64
CA VAL A 210 18.19 1.51 -18.57
C VAL A 210 18.65 1.89 -19.99
N ARG A 211 18.34 3.09 -20.48
CA ARG A 211 18.85 3.58 -21.76
C ARG A 211 20.38 3.63 -21.79
N ARG A 212 21.03 4.14 -20.75
CA ARG A 212 22.49 4.15 -20.62
C ARG A 212 23.09 2.73 -20.62
N LEU A 213 22.48 1.79 -19.91
CA LEU A 213 22.90 0.39 -19.93
C LEU A 213 22.83 -0.20 -21.33
N ARG A 214 21.79 0.11 -22.10
CA ARG A 214 21.63 -0.35 -23.49
C ARG A 214 22.64 0.28 -24.42
N ASP A 215 22.89 1.58 -24.29
CA ASP A 215 23.90 2.31 -25.07
C ASP A 215 25.31 1.74 -24.81
N ALA A 216 25.55 1.20 -23.62
CA ALA A 216 26.75 0.47 -23.26
C ALA A 216 26.75 -1.02 -23.71
N GLY A 217 25.79 -1.44 -24.57
CA GLY A 217 25.72 -2.77 -25.16
C GLY A 217 24.94 -3.82 -24.35
N SER A 218 24.26 -3.47 -23.29
CA SER A 218 23.39 -4.40 -22.55
C SER A 218 22.08 -4.68 -23.27
N HIS A 219 21.62 -5.94 -23.29
CA HIS A 219 20.33 -6.34 -23.88
C HIS A 219 19.15 -6.27 -22.86
N ILE A 220 19.29 -5.44 -21.83
CA ILE A 220 18.28 -5.23 -20.81
C ILE A 220 17.00 -4.60 -21.37
N GLU A 221 15.83 -5.03 -20.89
CA GLU A 221 14.55 -4.41 -21.17
C GLU A 221 13.90 -3.92 -19.86
N LEU A 222 13.27 -2.76 -19.91
CA LEU A 222 12.48 -2.21 -18.82
C LEU A 222 10.99 -2.50 -19.07
N LEU A 223 10.39 -3.29 -18.19
CA LEU A 223 8.97 -3.61 -18.20
C LEU A 223 8.23 -2.68 -17.25
N LEU A 224 7.37 -1.82 -17.81
CA LEU A 224 6.61 -0.81 -17.08
C LEU A 224 5.12 -1.13 -17.08
N GLY A 225 4.52 -1.24 -15.89
CA GLY A 225 3.08 -1.39 -15.72
C GLY A 225 2.51 -0.35 -14.76
N GLY A 226 1.40 0.29 -15.14
CA GLY A 226 0.71 1.26 -14.28
C GLY A 226 0.24 2.51 -15.03
N LYS A 227 0.09 3.62 -14.28
CA LYS A 227 -0.43 4.87 -14.82
C LYS A 227 0.69 5.91 -14.91
N PRO A 228 1.12 6.27 -16.12
CA PRO A 228 2.11 7.33 -16.32
C PRO A 228 1.47 8.73 -16.18
N PRO A 229 2.21 9.74 -15.74
CA PRO A 229 1.81 11.14 -15.85
C PRO A 229 1.86 11.58 -17.32
N ALA A 230 1.16 12.67 -17.64
CA ALA A 230 1.27 13.28 -18.95
C ALA A 230 2.72 13.71 -19.23
N GLY A 231 3.21 13.40 -20.43
CA GLY A 231 4.56 13.81 -20.88
C GLY A 231 5.71 12.88 -20.49
N LEU A 232 5.49 11.81 -19.73
CA LEU A 232 6.53 10.81 -19.49
C LEU A 232 6.81 10.04 -20.80
N ASP A 233 8.06 10.09 -21.27
CA ASP A 233 8.48 9.37 -22.47
C ASP A 233 8.71 7.88 -22.18
N LEU A 234 7.75 7.07 -22.62
CA LEU A 234 7.75 5.61 -22.52
C LEU A 234 8.19 4.93 -23.82
N GLY A 235 8.66 5.68 -24.80
CA GLY A 235 9.10 5.16 -26.09
C GLY A 235 10.58 4.75 -26.11
N GLY A 236 10.96 4.11 -27.21
CA GLY A 236 12.34 3.75 -27.50
C GLY A 236 12.69 2.28 -27.24
N ALA A 237 13.84 1.88 -27.79
CA ALA A 237 14.31 0.50 -27.69
C ALA A 237 14.55 0.09 -26.22
N GLY A 238 14.06 -1.09 -25.86
CA GLY A 238 14.20 -1.65 -24.52
C GLY A 238 13.22 -1.10 -23.48
N ILE A 239 12.25 -0.27 -23.85
CA ILE A 239 11.15 0.14 -22.97
C ILE A 239 9.89 -0.56 -23.43
N ARG A 240 9.30 -1.36 -22.55
CA ARG A 240 8.05 -2.10 -22.78
C ARG A 240 6.99 -1.62 -21.78
N PHE A 241 6.08 -0.76 -22.24
CA PHE A 241 4.95 -0.31 -21.43
C PHE A 241 3.72 -1.19 -21.72
N ILE A 242 3.13 -1.77 -20.67
CA ILE A 242 2.02 -2.72 -20.77
C ILE A 242 0.69 -2.18 -20.21
N GLY A 243 0.66 -0.89 -19.85
CA GLY A 243 -0.54 -0.29 -19.27
C GLY A 243 -0.78 -0.71 -17.82
N ASN A 244 -2.03 -0.61 -17.38
CA ASN A 244 -2.39 -0.97 -16.00
C ASN A 244 -2.47 -2.48 -15.83
N VAL A 245 -1.80 -3.01 -14.80
CA VAL A 245 -1.79 -4.43 -14.47
C VAL A 245 -2.84 -4.72 -13.40
N PRO A 246 -3.81 -5.62 -13.65
CA PRO A 246 -4.75 -6.07 -12.64
C PRO A 246 -4.03 -6.67 -11.43
N PHE A 247 -4.52 -6.42 -10.21
CA PHE A 247 -3.87 -6.90 -8.98
C PHE A 247 -3.74 -8.43 -8.95
N ALA A 248 -4.73 -9.14 -9.51
CA ALA A 248 -4.71 -10.59 -9.62
C ALA A 248 -3.52 -11.15 -10.43
N ARG A 249 -3.02 -10.37 -11.41
CA ARG A 249 -1.88 -10.74 -12.26
C ARG A 249 -0.53 -10.23 -11.75
N MET A 250 -0.54 -9.41 -10.70
CA MET A 250 0.68 -8.76 -10.18
C MET A 250 1.74 -9.77 -9.72
N PRO A 251 1.43 -10.87 -9.01
CA PRO A 251 2.44 -11.84 -8.60
C PRO A 251 3.20 -12.46 -9.78
N GLU A 252 2.50 -12.82 -10.86
CA GLU A 252 3.09 -13.38 -12.09
C GLU A 252 3.97 -12.33 -12.79
N MET A 253 3.50 -11.07 -12.84
CA MET A 253 4.26 -9.96 -13.43
C MET A 253 5.56 -9.68 -12.66
N LEU A 254 5.50 -9.64 -11.33
CA LEU A 254 6.69 -9.48 -10.50
C LEU A 254 7.65 -10.67 -10.67
N ALA A 255 7.12 -11.88 -10.64
CA ALA A 255 7.91 -13.10 -10.77
C ALA A 255 8.54 -13.28 -12.17
N SER A 256 7.98 -12.66 -13.21
CA SER A 256 8.54 -12.71 -14.57
C SER A 256 9.78 -11.83 -14.76
N CYS A 257 10.09 -10.93 -13.82
CA CYS A 257 11.25 -10.05 -13.91
C CYS A 257 12.52 -10.66 -13.31
N ASN A 258 13.68 -10.33 -13.88
CA ASN A 258 14.98 -10.68 -13.30
C ASN A 258 15.34 -9.79 -12.12
N LEU A 259 14.87 -8.53 -12.14
CA LEU A 259 15.11 -7.50 -11.16
C LEU A 259 13.87 -6.62 -11.02
N LEU A 260 13.50 -6.26 -9.80
CA LEU A 260 12.41 -5.33 -9.53
C LEU A 260 12.94 -3.99 -9.05
N ALA A 261 12.45 -2.89 -9.61
CA ALA A 261 12.94 -1.56 -9.31
C ALA A 261 12.00 -0.79 -8.36
N VAL A 262 12.61 -0.12 -7.37
CA VAL A 262 11.94 0.81 -6.44
C VAL A 262 12.78 2.11 -6.40
N PRO A 263 12.79 2.89 -7.49
CA PRO A 263 13.72 4.00 -7.72
C PRO A 263 13.22 5.32 -7.14
N TYR A 264 12.60 5.31 -5.96
CA TYR A 264 11.93 6.47 -5.38
C TYR A 264 12.87 7.67 -5.19
N ARG A 265 12.37 8.86 -5.54
CA ARG A 265 12.99 10.15 -5.20
C ARG A 265 12.56 10.58 -3.80
N ARG A 266 13.27 11.53 -3.24
CA ARG A 266 12.91 12.15 -1.96
C ARG A 266 11.75 13.13 -2.17
N SER A 267 10.73 12.99 -1.37
CA SER A 267 9.65 13.98 -1.20
C SER A 267 9.04 13.79 0.19
N VAL A 268 8.37 14.81 0.71
CA VAL A 268 7.68 14.73 2.01
C VAL A 268 6.72 13.54 2.04
N PHE A 269 5.98 13.32 0.94
CA PHE A 269 5.04 12.23 0.80
C PHE A 269 5.72 10.86 0.74
N MET A 270 6.76 10.73 -0.12
CA MET A 270 7.46 9.45 -0.27
C MET A 270 8.26 9.05 0.97
N ASP A 271 8.87 10.02 1.63
CA ASP A 271 9.68 9.77 2.83
C ASP A 271 8.81 9.32 4.02
N ALA A 272 7.60 9.85 4.11
CA ALA A 272 6.62 9.46 5.12
C ALA A 272 5.94 8.10 4.85
N GLY A 273 5.95 7.61 3.62
CA GLY A 273 5.19 6.45 3.18
C GLY A 273 5.70 5.10 3.68
N ALA A 274 4.87 4.07 3.49
CA ALA A 274 5.22 2.65 3.63
C ALA A 274 4.82 1.91 2.34
N SER A 275 5.79 1.61 1.50
CA SER A 275 5.53 1.05 0.17
C SER A 275 5.25 -0.46 0.23
N ASN A 276 4.07 -0.87 -0.22
CA ASN A 276 3.73 -2.28 -0.42
C ASN A 276 4.64 -2.93 -1.47
N LYS A 277 5.09 -2.17 -2.49
CA LYS A 277 5.92 -2.71 -3.58
C LYS A 277 7.22 -3.33 -3.09
N ILE A 278 7.83 -2.76 -2.02
CA ILE A 278 9.05 -3.32 -1.43
C ILE A 278 8.75 -4.71 -0.85
N ALA A 279 7.71 -4.81 -0.01
CA ALA A 279 7.32 -6.08 0.60
C ALA A 279 6.87 -7.12 -0.45
N GLU A 280 6.07 -6.70 -1.44
CA GLU A 280 5.60 -7.56 -2.53
C GLU A 280 6.75 -8.11 -3.39
N ALA A 281 7.73 -7.25 -3.74
CA ALA A 281 8.91 -7.65 -4.50
C ALA A 281 9.78 -8.65 -3.73
N ILE A 282 10.04 -8.39 -2.45
CA ILE A 282 10.80 -9.28 -1.57
C ILE A 282 10.06 -10.63 -1.44
N ALA A 283 8.76 -10.60 -1.19
CA ALA A 283 7.95 -11.82 -1.04
C ALA A 283 7.95 -12.70 -2.31
N CYS A 284 8.06 -12.09 -3.50
CA CYS A 284 8.21 -12.83 -4.75
C CYS A 284 9.60 -13.45 -4.95
N GLY A 285 10.55 -13.26 -4.03
CA GLY A 285 11.89 -13.81 -4.10
C GLY A 285 12.69 -13.27 -5.30
N ARG A 286 12.49 -12.00 -5.65
CA ARG A 286 13.23 -11.36 -6.74
C ARG A 286 14.28 -10.38 -6.20
N PRO A 287 15.46 -10.31 -6.83
CA PRO A 287 16.39 -9.25 -6.54
C PRO A 287 15.71 -7.88 -6.71
N ILE A 288 16.01 -6.94 -5.83
CA ILE A 288 15.47 -5.57 -5.90
C ILE A 288 16.61 -4.58 -6.10
N VAL A 289 16.37 -3.56 -6.92
CA VAL A 289 17.16 -2.33 -6.94
C VAL A 289 16.33 -1.20 -6.39
N ALA A 290 16.85 -0.52 -5.39
CA ALA A 290 16.12 0.53 -4.69
C ALA A 290 17.03 1.71 -4.36
N THR A 291 16.40 2.83 -4.04
CA THR A 291 17.10 4.05 -3.63
C THR A 291 17.11 4.20 -2.11
N ARG A 292 18.12 4.90 -1.57
CA ARG A 292 18.33 5.18 -0.12
C ARG A 292 17.32 6.20 0.40
N THR A 293 16.04 5.87 0.32
CA THR A 293 14.97 6.73 0.86
C THR A 293 14.55 6.30 2.26
N PRO A 294 14.02 7.20 3.09
CA PRO A 294 13.44 6.84 4.39
C PRO A 294 12.36 5.76 4.30
N ASN A 295 11.62 5.69 3.18
CA ASN A 295 10.63 4.65 2.93
C ASN A 295 11.24 3.23 3.01
N LEU A 296 12.42 3.02 2.41
CA LEU A 296 13.15 1.76 2.53
C LEU A 296 13.91 1.67 3.86
N MET A 297 14.77 2.68 4.14
CA MET A 297 15.75 2.62 5.23
C MET A 297 15.09 2.50 6.61
N ALA A 298 13.96 3.18 6.83
CA ALA A 298 13.27 3.15 8.12
C ALA A 298 12.34 1.94 8.28
N ASN A 299 11.64 1.52 7.20
CA ASN A 299 10.65 0.45 7.30
C ASN A 299 11.23 -0.94 7.08
N PHE A 300 12.39 -1.05 6.40
CA PHE A 300 13.09 -2.30 6.06
C PHE A 300 14.60 -2.20 6.39
N PRO A 301 14.98 -1.88 7.64
CA PRO A 301 16.37 -1.57 7.99
C PRO A 301 17.33 -2.73 7.77
N GLU A 302 16.95 -3.96 8.05
CA GLU A 302 17.77 -5.16 7.87
C GLU A 302 17.97 -5.45 6.38
N GLN A 303 16.92 -5.33 5.57
CA GLN A 303 16.98 -5.50 4.12
C GLN A 303 17.83 -4.40 3.46
N ALA A 304 17.68 -3.17 3.92
CA ALA A 304 18.51 -2.05 3.46
C ALA A 304 19.98 -2.25 3.83
N ALA A 305 20.29 -2.74 5.03
CA ALA A 305 21.66 -3.08 5.44
C ALA A 305 22.24 -4.24 4.61
N CYS A 306 21.44 -5.28 4.33
CA CYS A 306 21.84 -6.39 3.48
C CYS A 306 22.12 -5.95 2.03
N LEU A 307 21.31 -5.05 1.48
CA LEU A 307 21.52 -4.48 0.15
C LEU A 307 22.75 -3.56 0.08
N GLY A 308 23.01 -2.81 1.15
CA GLY A 308 24.26 -2.04 1.32
C GLY A 308 24.63 -1.16 0.12
N ASP A 309 25.72 -1.54 -0.55
CA ASP A 309 26.28 -0.88 -1.74
C ASP A 309 25.46 -1.07 -3.02
N LEU A 310 24.52 -2.02 -3.05
CA LEU A 310 23.55 -2.20 -4.16
C LEU A 310 22.42 -1.18 -4.16
N LEU A 311 22.30 -0.36 -3.11
CA LEU A 311 21.35 0.74 -3.09
C LEU A 311 21.89 1.93 -3.91
N ALA A 312 20.98 2.64 -4.58
CA ALA A 312 21.29 3.84 -5.34
C ALA A 312 20.90 5.13 -4.58
N GLU A 313 21.53 6.24 -4.93
CA GLU A 313 21.14 7.55 -4.41
C GLU A 313 19.85 8.03 -5.10
N PRO A 314 18.89 8.59 -4.36
CA PRO A 314 17.63 9.08 -4.90
C PRO A 314 17.83 10.21 -5.90
N GLY A 315 17.25 10.08 -7.10
CA GLY A 315 17.31 11.09 -8.16
C GLY A 315 18.63 11.09 -8.94
N ASP A 316 19.45 10.05 -8.79
CA ASP A 316 20.69 9.88 -9.54
C ASP A 316 20.58 8.70 -10.53
N PRO A 317 20.28 8.97 -11.82
CA PRO A 317 20.21 7.90 -12.83
C PRO A 317 21.52 7.17 -13.07
N ALA A 318 22.70 7.81 -12.84
CA ALA A 318 23.98 7.16 -13.04
C ALA A 318 24.29 6.16 -11.91
N ASP A 319 23.94 6.53 -10.67
CA ASP A 319 24.08 5.61 -9.55
C ASP A 319 23.03 4.48 -9.61
N LEU A 320 21.83 4.78 -10.12
CA LEU A 320 20.82 3.74 -10.38
C LEU A 320 21.26 2.76 -11.47
N GLU A 321 21.93 3.23 -12.54
CA GLU A 321 22.57 2.38 -13.55
C GLU A 321 23.59 1.44 -12.92
N ARG A 322 24.51 1.97 -12.09
CA ARG A 322 25.51 1.19 -11.34
C ARG A 322 24.83 0.11 -10.50
N ALA A 323 23.81 0.49 -9.73
CA ALA A 323 23.09 -0.41 -8.84
C ALA A 323 22.35 -1.52 -9.61
N ILE A 324 21.72 -1.22 -10.74
CA ILE A 324 21.09 -2.22 -11.63
C ILE A 324 22.14 -3.22 -12.13
N ARG A 325 23.27 -2.72 -12.64
CA ARG A 325 24.37 -3.57 -13.15
C ARG A 325 24.90 -4.50 -12.07
N ALA A 326 25.18 -3.95 -10.89
CA ALA A 326 25.67 -4.72 -9.74
C ALA A 326 24.65 -5.78 -9.29
N GLN A 327 23.39 -5.41 -9.15
CA GLN A 327 22.36 -6.33 -8.68
C GLN A 327 22.04 -7.44 -9.71
N LEU A 328 22.15 -7.17 -11.00
CA LEU A 328 22.01 -8.20 -12.03
C LEU A 328 23.18 -9.22 -12.00
N ALA A 329 24.38 -8.78 -11.63
CA ALA A 329 25.55 -9.63 -11.49
C ALA A 329 25.51 -10.45 -10.19
N GLU A 330 25.24 -9.81 -9.06
CA GLU A 330 25.27 -10.45 -7.74
C GLU A 330 24.00 -11.25 -7.43
N ARG A 331 22.84 -10.79 -7.91
CA ARG A 331 21.53 -11.38 -7.66
C ARG A 331 21.23 -11.54 -6.16
N ARG A 332 21.64 -10.54 -5.37
CA ARG A 332 21.45 -10.53 -3.92
C ARG A 332 19.97 -10.46 -3.57
N LEU A 333 19.51 -11.48 -2.87
CA LEU A 333 18.16 -11.56 -2.33
C LEU A 333 18.13 -11.04 -0.89
N VAL A 334 16.97 -10.59 -0.47
CA VAL A 334 16.66 -10.24 0.92
C VAL A 334 15.38 -10.94 1.34
N ASP A 335 15.31 -11.33 2.58
CA ASP A 335 14.14 -12.01 3.12
C ASP A 335 13.07 -11.00 3.56
N LEU A 336 11.81 -11.42 3.44
CA LEU A 336 10.69 -10.64 3.97
C LEU A 336 10.80 -10.58 5.50
N PRO A 337 10.67 -9.38 6.12
CA PRO A 337 10.66 -9.28 7.58
C PRO A 337 9.62 -10.21 8.20
N GLU A 338 9.97 -10.84 9.33
CA GLU A 338 9.05 -11.69 10.07
C GLU A 338 7.79 -10.91 10.48
N GLY A 339 6.63 -11.57 10.43
CA GLY A 339 5.36 -10.97 10.80
C GLY A 339 4.77 -9.98 9.78
N MET A 340 5.33 -9.89 8.56
CA MET A 340 4.82 -9.01 7.50
C MET A 340 3.63 -9.58 6.71
N ALA A 341 3.20 -10.81 6.96
CA ALA A 341 1.96 -11.31 6.38
C ALA A 341 0.75 -10.57 6.98
N TRP A 342 -0.27 -10.29 6.16
CA TRP A 342 -1.50 -9.65 6.64
C TRP A 342 -2.15 -10.40 7.80
N ALA A 343 -2.08 -11.73 7.81
CA ALA A 343 -2.59 -12.56 8.90
C ALA A 343 -1.90 -12.24 10.24
N ASP A 344 -0.56 -12.15 10.22
CA ASP A 344 0.25 -11.87 11.42
C ASP A 344 0.02 -10.46 11.95
N ILE A 345 0.04 -9.47 11.04
CA ILE A 345 -0.25 -8.06 11.38
C ILE A 345 -1.64 -7.93 11.98
N SER A 346 -2.64 -8.57 11.35
CA SER A 346 -4.02 -8.51 11.82
C SER A 346 -4.18 -9.15 13.19
N ALA A 347 -3.55 -10.31 13.42
CA ALA A 347 -3.57 -10.99 14.72
C ALA A 347 -2.87 -10.18 15.81
N ALA A 348 -1.72 -9.59 15.50
CA ALA A 348 -0.99 -8.72 16.44
C ALA A 348 -1.82 -7.48 16.81
N LEU A 349 -2.40 -6.80 15.81
CA LEU A 349 -3.23 -5.63 16.03
C LEU A 349 -4.51 -5.95 16.81
N ALA A 350 -5.15 -7.09 16.54
CA ALA A 350 -6.33 -7.53 17.30
C ALA A 350 -6.01 -7.67 18.80
N ARG A 351 -4.86 -8.27 19.14
CA ARG A 351 -4.41 -8.38 20.53
C ARG A 351 -4.15 -7.02 21.17
N GLN A 352 -3.45 -6.12 20.46
CA GLN A 352 -3.13 -4.76 20.95
C GLN A 352 -4.38 -3.92 21.19
N LEU A 353 -5.36 -3.98 20.29
CA LEU A 353 -6.64 -3.29 20.41
C LEU A 353 -7.66 -4.06 21.28
N ARG A 354 -7.31 -5.24 21.80
CA ARG A 354 -8.18 -6.12 22.63
C ARG A 354 -9.50 -6.44 21.93
N LEU A 355 -9.45 -6.68 20.61
CA LEU A 355 -10.62 -7.11 19.87
C LEU A 355 -10.98 -8.53 20.28
N ALA A 356 -12.21 -8.73 20.79
CA ALA A 356 -12.66 -10.03 21.26
C ALA A 356 -13.23 -10.85 20.08
N ALA A 357 -12.94 -12.15 20.05
CA ALA A 357 -13.71 -13.10 19.27
C ALA A 357 -15.13 -13.21 19.84
N SER A 358 -16.13 -13.28 18.97
CA SER A 358 -17.56 -13.37 19.33
C SER A 358 -17.95 -14.79 19.70
#